data_375c2929ca207c7fd3bd39591d23a1d8
#
_entry.id   375c2929ca207c7fd3bd39591d23a1d8
#
_cell.length_a   1.000
_cell.length_b   1.000
_cell.length_c   1.000
_cell.angle_alpha   90.00
_cell.angle_beta   90.00
_cell.angle_gamma   90.00
#
_symmetry.space_group_name_H-M   'P 1'
#
loop_
_entity.id
_entity.type
_entity.pdbx_description
1 polymer ?
#
loop_
_entity_poly.entity_id
_entity_poly.type
_entity_poly.pdbx_seq_one_letter_code
_entity_poly.pdbx_strand_id
1 'polypeptide(L)'
;MDQIKRREFLKTASTAGLAGGAALVAGCGSGQESSGPAIRTDRTYEWKMVTTWTPNLPILQESARLLSQWVEEMSEGRMKITVYAGGELIPALEGFEAVSQGVAEMGHGAAYYWAGKAPATQFFSSVPFGMNAQQVSAWLYSGGGLELWEEIYAPFNLIPMPAGNTGFQMGGWFRKEINTADDLQGLKMRIPGLGGDVIKRAGGSAILSPVGEIYTNLERGVIDATEWIGPYHDYLMGFYRAAQYYYYPGWHEPGTVTELMVNKSAFEELPAYLQTVIRTAAARSTHWVLSEFDARNNEYLQKLVNEEGVQLRRFPDTVLTTLKGYSEEVIAQLVETDEDSRRVYESFTSFRKTVSGWTDLGEKIYYSGAMG
;
A
#
# COMPACT_ATOMS: atom_id res chain seq x y z
N MET A 1 28.58 -31.77 14.12
CA MET A 1 27.95 -32.80 13.29
C MET A 1 26.94 -32.05 12.41
N ASP A 2 27.14 -31.75 11.15
CA ASP A 2 27.35 -32.52 9.97
C ASP A 2 27.98 -31.69 8.83
N GLN A 3 29.28 -31.77 8.63
CA GLN A 3 29.96 -31.25 7.42
C GLN A 3 30.26 -32.36 6.38
N ILE A 4 29.75 -33.55 6.58
CA ILE A 4 30.17 -34.73 5.78
C ILE A 4 29.26 -35.03 4.58
N LYS A 5 28.03 -34.51 4.55
CA LYS A 5 27.07 -34.87 3.48
C LYS A 5 27.17 -34.07 2.17
N ARG A 6 27.95 -32.99 2.11
CA ARG A 6 28.14 -32.20 0.86
C ARG A 6 29.20 -32.73 -0.07
N ARG A 7 30.09 -33.59 0.41
CA ARG A 7 31.22 -34.14 -0.41
C ARG A 7 30.88 -35.42 -1.15
N GLU A 8 29.89 -36.17 -0.73
CA GLU A 8 29.48 -37.42 -1.42
C GLU A 8 28.57 -37.18 -2.62
N PHE A 9 27.81 -36.11 -2.66
CA PHE A 9 26.93 -35.78 -3.80
C PHE A 9 27.72 -35.38 -5.07
N LEU A 10 28.90 -34.86 -4.93
CA LEU A 10 29.75 -34.44 -6.07
C LEU A 10 30.66 -35.55 -6.67
N LYS A 11 30.72 -36.73 -6.05
CA LYS A 11 31.53 -37.85 -6.57
C LYS A 11 30.75 -38.86 -7.41
N THR A 12 29.42 -38.78 -7.44
CA THR A 12 28.58 -39.74 -8.20
C THR A 12 28.19 -39.24 -9.60
N ALA A 13 28.57 -38.01 -9.96
CA ALA A 13 28.21 -37.40 -11.26
C ALA A 13 29.31 -37.51 -12.35
N SER A 14 30.44 -38.19 -12.10
CA SER A 14 31.60 -38.17 -13.01
C SER A 14 32.00 -39.51 -13.60
N THR A 15 31.19 -40.56 -13.56
CA THR A 15 31.52 -41.86 -14.18
C THR A 15 30.34 -42.47 -14.91
N ALA A 16 29.83 -41.80 -15.96
CA ALA A 16 29.01 -42.46 -16.99
C ALA A 16 29.09 -41.64 -18.29
N GLY A 17 30.16 -41.76 -18.99
CA GLY A 17 30.37 -41.21 -20.33
C GLY A 17 31.52 -41.92 -21.01
N LEU A 18 31.21 -42.87 -21.86
CA LEU A 18 31.96 -43.32 -23.04
C LEU A 18 31.79 -44.82 -23.26
N ALA A 19 30.85 -45.18 -24.11
CA ALA A 19 31.08 -46.27 -25.08
C ALA A 19 29.82 -46.49 -25.95
N GLY A 20 29.98 -46.34 -27.25
CA GLY A 20 29.38 -47.29 -28.17
C GLY A 20 28.30 -46.85 -29.11
N GLY A 21 28.66 -46.58 -30.38
CA GLY A 21 28.11 -47.30 -31.49
C GLY A 21 26.85 -46.79 -32.19
N ALA A 22 27.07 -46.33 -33.38
CA ALA A 22 26.05 -46.05 -34.40
C ALA A 22 25.16 -47.27 -34.70
N ALA A 23 23.84 -47.01 -34.76
CA ALA A 23 22.92 -47.84 -35.54
C ALA A 23 21.77 -46.97 -36.06
N LEU A 24 21.81 -46.69 -37.34
CA LEU A 24 20.67 -46.21 -38.13
C LEU A 24 19.59 -47.27 -38.19
N VAL A 25 18.41 -46.99 -37.64
CA VAL A 25 17.19 -47.68 -38.06
C VAL A 25 16.04 -46.65 -38.16
N ALA A 26 15.58 -46.49 -39.37
CA ALA A 26 14.34 -45.82 -39.67
C ALA A 26 13.18 -46.58 -39.05
N GLY A 27 12.41 -45.92 -38.20
CA GLY A 27 11.18 -46.43 -37.63
C GLY A 27 10.14 -45.32 -37.59
N CYS A 28 9.23 -45.27 -38.54
CA CYS A 28 7.97 -44.54 -38.42
C CYS A 28 7.20 -45.14 -37.26
N GLY A 29 7.08 -44.40 -36.18
CA GLY A 29 6.32 -44.74 -35.00
C GLY A 29 5.50 -43.51 -34.54
N SER A 30 4.21 -43.57 -34.73
CA SER A 30 3.15 -42.71 -34.21
C SER A 30 3.52 -41.88 -33.00
N GLY A 31 3.55 -40.57 -33.19
CA GLY A 31 3.68 -39.59 -32.10
C GLY A 31 2.52 -39.80 -31.12
N GLN A 32 2.87 -40.26 -29.94
CA GLN A 32 2.00 -40.16 -28.79
C GLN A 32 2.06 -38.72 -28.35
N GLU A 33 1.10 -37.91 -28.80
CA GLU A 33 0.87 -36.59 -28.27
C GLU A 33 0.70 -36.72 -26.75
N SER A 34 1.63 -36.18 -26.00
CA SER A 34 1.48 -35.98 -24.56
C SER A 34 0.27 -35.04 -24.37
N SER A 35 -0.89 -35.62 -24.06
CA SER A 35 -2.10 -34.90 -23.70
C SER A 35 -1.96 -34.33 -22.28
N GLY A 36 -0.95 -33.46 -22.06
CA GLY A 36 -1.01 -32.48 -21.02
C GLY A 36 -2.07 -31.44 -21.41
N PRO A 37 -2.79 -30.83 -20.47
CA PRO A 37 -3.72 -29.77 -20.82
C PRO A 37 -2.98 -28.72 -21.64
N ALA A 38 -3.33 -28.58 -22.92
CA ALA A 38 -2.77 -27.58 -23.79
C ALA A 38 -3.07 -26.22 -23.17
N ILE A 39 -2.04 -25.56 -22.62
CA ILE A 39 -2.16 -24.17 -22.23
C ILE A 39 -2.52 -23.45 -23.53
N ARG A 40 -3.77 -22.95 -23.64
CA ARG A 40 -4.16 -22.12 -24.77
C ARG A 40 -3.34 -20.82 -24.68
N THR A 41 -2.25 -20.78 -25.40
CA THR A 41 -1.28 -19.68 -25.41
C THR A 41 -1.72 -18.50 -26.30
N ASP A 42 -2.87 -18.61 -26.92
CA ASP A 42 -3.44 -17.68 -27.90
C ASP A 42 -4.53 -16.75 -27.33
N ARG A 43 -5.00 -16.98 -26.09
CA ARG A 43 -6.01 -16.12 -25.46
C ARG A 43 -5.38 -14.88 -24.86
N THR A 44 -5.85 -13.68 -25.27
CA THR A 44 -5.55 -12.39 -24.65
C THR A 44 -6.66 -12.05 -23.64
N TYR A 45 -6.27 -11.44 -22.53
CA TYR A 45 -7.17 -10.94 -21.49
C TYR A 45 -7.09 -9.42 -21.48
N GLU A 46 -8.22 -8.77 -21.60
CA GLU A 46 -8.33 -7.31 -21.58
C GLU A 46 -9.13 -6.90 -20.35
N TRP A 47 -8.48 -6.25 -19.40
CA TRP A 47 -9.05 -5.85 -18.14
C TRP A 47 -9.06 -4.34 -17.96
N LYS A 48 -9.92 -3.86 -17.06
CA LYS A 48 -10.00 -2.47 -16.63
C LYS A 48 -9.52 -2.36 -15.20
N MET A 49 -8.73 -1.33 -14.93
CA MET A 49 -8.34 -0.91 -13.59
C MET A 49 -8.89 0.48 -13.32
N VAL A 50 -9.68 0.64 -12.28
CA VAL A 50 -10.12 1.96 -11.77
C VAL A 50 -9.21 2.39 -10.62
N THR A 51 -8.89 3.68 -10.51
CA THR A 51 -8.05 4.19 -9.44
C THR A 51 -8.74 5.29 -8.64
N THR A 52 -8.27 5.54 -7.42
CA THR A 52 -8.71 6.68 -6.61
C THR A 52 -7.92 7.98 -6.93
N TRP A 53 -6.95 7.89 -7.80
CA TRP A 53 -5.97 8.95 -8.08
C TRP A 53 -6.42 9.83 -9.25
N THR A 54 -6.09 11.13 -9.18
CA THR A 54 -6.31 12.04 -10.31
C THR A 54 -5.41 11.68 -11.50
N PRO A 55 -5.82 12.03 -12.75
CA PRO A 55 -4.96 11.86 -13.91
C PRO A 55 -3.60 12.52 -13.70
N ASN A 56 -2.54 11.84 -14.11
CA ASN A 56 -1.15 12.31 -14.03
C ASN A 56 -0.61 12.57 -12.59
N LEU A 57 -1.28 12.10 -11.53
CA LEU A 57 -0.69 12.16 -10.19
C LEU A 57 0.60 11.32 -10.17
N PRO A 58 1.77 11.95 -9.93
CA PRO A 58 3.03 11.21 -9.89
C PRO A 58 2.98 10.10 -8.84
N ILE A 59 3.86 9.14 -8.98
CA ILE A 59 3.98 7.95 -8.13
C ILE A 59 2.67 7.16 -8.04
N LEU A 60 1.57 7.69 -7.52
CA LEU A 60 0.36 6.90 -7.25
C LEU A 60 -0.40 6.51 -8.52
N GLN A 61 -0.77 7.45 -9.38
CA GLN A 61 -1.40 7.10 -10.67
C GLN A 61 -0.38 6.49 -11.64
N GLU A 62 0.87 6.93 -11.54
CA GLU A 62 1.97 6.38 -12.30
C GLU A 62 2.23 4.91 -11.96
N SER A 63 2.21 4.53 -10.68
CA SER A 63 2.37 3.13 -10.25
C SER A 63 1.31 2.21 -10.82
N ALA A 64 0.04 2.66 -10.88
CA ALA A 64 -1.03 1.89 -11.50
C ALA A 64 -0.76 1.66 -13.01
N ARG A 65 -0.26 2.67 -13.73
CA ARG A 65 0.13 2.53 -15.15
C ARG A 65 1.35 1.63 -15.32
N LEU A 66 2.38 1.80 -14.49
CA LEU A 66 3.57 0.95 -14.51
C LEU A 66 3.23 -0.51 -14.20
N LEU A 67 2.34 -0.75 -13.22
CA LEU A 67 1.85 -2.09 -12.92
C LEU A 67 1.19 -2.72 -14.15
N SER A 68 0.33 -1.97 -14.85
CA SER A 68 -0.29 -2.41 -16.10
C SER A 68 0.75 -2.76 -17.16
N GLN A 69 1.76 -1.91 -17.36
CA GLN A 69 2.86 -2.14 -18.31
C GLN A 69 3.67 -3.38 -17.94
N TRP A 70 4.04 -3.56 -16.66
CA TRP A 70 4.78 -4.74 -16.22
C TRP A 70 3.98 -6.03 -16.39
N VAL A 71 2.66 -6.00 -16.17
CA VAL A 71 1.79 -7.14 -16.44
C VAL A 71 1.79 -7.47 -17.92
N GLU A 72 1.68 -6.48 -18.81
CA GLU A 72 1.72 -6.69 -20.26
C GLU A 72 3.07 -7.25 -20.70
N GLU A 73 4.18 -6.67 -20.22
CA GLU A 73 5.54 -7.13 -20.52
C GLU A 73 5.78 -8.58 -20.04
N MET A 74 5.49 -8.89 -18.78
CA MET A 74 5.72 -10.22 -18.20
C MET A 74 4.78 -11.30 -18.76
N SER A 75 3.62 -10.90 -19.27
CA SER A 75 2.68 -11.80 -19.94
C SER A 75 2.92 -11.93 -21.44
N GLU A 76 3.95 -11.28 -21.99
CA GLU A 76 4.22 -11.20 -23.44
C GLU A 76 3.00 -10.71 -24.24
N GLY A 77 2.31 -9.68 -23.71
CA GLY A 77 1.11 -9.08 -24.33
C GLY A 77 -0.17 -9.88 -24.18
N ARG A 78 -0.17 -10.97 -23.42
CA ARG A 78 -1.39 -11.79 -23.22
C ARG A 78 -2.38 -11.20 -22.23
N MET A 79 -1.94 -10.27 -21.40
CA MET A 79 -2.81 -9.55 -20.49
C MET A 79 -2.58 -8.06 -20.63
N LYS A 80 -3.64 -7.34 -20.96
CA LYS A 80 -3.68 -5.88 -21.14
C LYS A 80 -4.63 -5.28 -20.12
N ILE A 81 -4.18 -4.23 -19.45
CA ILE A 81 -4.98 -3.55 -18.43
C ILE A 81 -5.11 -2.08 -18.82
N THR A 82 -6.33 -1.64 -19.08
CA THR A 82 -6.63 -0.22 -19.31
C THR A 82 -6.88 0.44 -17.96
N VAL A 83 -6.06 1.45 -17.65
CA VAL A 83 -6.11 2.17 -16.35
C VAL A 83 -6.93 3.44 -16.50
N TYR A 84 -7.96 3.59 -15.68
CA TYR A 84 -8.84 4.75 -15.59
C TYR A 84 -8.55 5.51 -14.29
N ALA A 85 -8.29 6.79 -14.39
CA ALA A 85 -8.11 7.66 -13.23
C ALA A 85 -9.44 7.90 -12.50
N GLY A 86 -9.36 8.35 -11.26
CA GLY A 86 -10.52 8.67 -10.45
C GLY A 86 -11.42 9.69 -11.11
N GLY A 87 -12.68 9.35 -11.30
CA GLY A 87 -13.68 10.16 -11.99
C GLY A 87 -13.80 9.93 -13.49
N GLU A 88 -12.92 9.13 -14.12
CA GLU A 88 -13.02 8.86 -15.58
C GLU A 88 -14.06 7.78 -15.91
N LEU A 89 -14.09 6.68 -15.19
CA LEU A 89 -15.06 5.59 -15.40
C LEU A 89 -16.12 5.54 -14.32
N ILE A 90 -15.71 5.78 -13.08
CA ILE A 90 -16.55 5.80 -11.87
C ILE A 90 -16.09 6.93 -10.94
N PRO A 91 -16.90 7.39 -9.97
CA PRO A 91 -16.44 8.27 -8.92
C PRO A 91 -15.23 7.69 -8.17
N ALA A 92 -14.26 8.54 -7.80
CA ALA A 92 -12.95 8.11 -7.31
C ALA A 92 -12.99 7.20 -6.06
N LEU A 93 -13.99 7.34 -5.19
CA LEU A 93 -14.13 6.56 -3.95
C LEU A 93 -15.15 5.41 -4.06
N GLU A 94 -15.57 5.03 -5.27
CA GLU A 94 -16.50 3.92 -5.50
C GLU A 94 -15.80 2.66 -6.06
N GLY A 95 -14.47 2.64 -6.09
CA GLY A 95 -13.67 1.55 -6.65
C GLY A 95 -13.95 0.19 -6.03
N PHE A 96 -14.12 0.12 -4.72
CA PHE A 96 -14.41 -1.13 -3.99
C PHE A 96 -15.67 -1.81 -4.50
N GLU A 97 -16.76 -1.06 -4.59
CA GLU A 97 -18.05 -1.57 -5.07
C GLU A 97 -17.98 -1.94 -6.56
N ALA A 98 -17.36 -1.08 -7.38
CA ALA A 98 -17.24 -1.32 -8.81
C ALA A 98 -16.47 -2.61 -9.13
N VAL A 99 -15.37 -2.88 -8.41
CA VAL A 99 -14.58 -4.10 -8.60
C VAL A 99 -15.31 -5.32 -8.01
N SER A 100 -15.92 -5.18 -6.84
CA SER A 100 -16.74 -6.23 -6.22
C SER A 100 -17.84 -6.73 -7.17
N GLN A 101 -18.52 -5.81 -7.85
CA GLN A 101 -19.60 -6.11 -8.81
C GLN A 101 -19.13 -6.47 -10.22
N GLY A 102 -17.82 -6.40 -10.51
CA GLY A 102 -17.26 -6.72 -11.83
C GLY A 102 -17.48 -5.63 -12.89
N VAL A 103 -17.71 -4.38 -12.51
CA VAL A 103 -17.72 -3.23 -13.44
C VAL A 103 -16.31 -2.98 -14.00
N ALA A 104 -15.31 -3.20 -13.16
CA ALA A 104 -13.91 -3.30 -13.51
C ALA A 104 -13.31 -4.55 -12.84
N GLU A 105 -12.29 -5.13 -13.45
CA GLU A 105 -11.63 -6.32 -12.92
C GLU A 105 -10.63 -5.97 -11.80
N MET A 106 -10.12 -4.73 -11.80
CA MET A 106 -9.13 -4.26 -10.83
C MET A 106 -9.48 -2.87 -10.30
N GLY A 107 -9.01 -2.60 -9.06
CA GLY A 107 -9.02 -1.29 -8.45
C GLY A 107 -7.68 -0.99 -7.77
N HIS A 108 -7.22 0.27 -7.81
CA HIS A 108 -6.02 0.71 -7.12
C HIS A 108 -6.34 1.91 -6.23
N GLY A 109 -6.06 1.78 -4.93
CA GLY A 109 -6.42 2.77 -3.93
C GLY A 109 -5.74 2.55 -2.59
N ALA A 110 -6.45 2.84 -1.52
CA ALA A 110 -6.01 2.57 -0.17
C ALA A 110 -7.16 1.98 0.65
N ALA A 111 -6.89 0.88 1.35
CA ALA A 111 -7.92 0.07 1.99
C ALA A 111 -8.76 0.83 3.04
N TYR A 112 -8.22 1.85 3.68
CA TYR A 112 -8.97 2.67 4.63
C TYR A 112 -10.13 3.48 4.00
N TYR A 113 -10.13 3.71 2.68
CA TYR A 113 -11.25 4.38 2.01
C TYR A 113 -12.54 3.56 2.07
N TRP A 114 -12.42 2.26 2.30
CA TRP A 114 -13.52 1.31 2.36
C TRP A 114 -13.98 0.99 3.79
N ALA A 115 -13.51 1.73 4.80
CA ALA A 115 -13.87 1.54 6.20
C ALA A 115 -15.39 1.49 6.45
N GLY A 116 -16.17 2.22 5.66
CA GLY A 116 -17.64 2.18 5.71
C GLY A 116 -18.27 0.89 5.18
N LYS A 117 -17.49 0.04 4.47
CA LYS A 117 -17.93 -1.27 3.96
C LYS A 117 -17.46 -2.41 4.87
N ALA A 118 -16.19 -2.34 5.28
CA ALA A 118 -15.56 -3.29 6.19
C ALA A 118 -14.58 -2.52 7.09
N PRO A 119 -14.92 -2.30 8.37
CA PRO A 119 -14.10 -1.47 9.26
C PRO A 119 -12.66 -1.95 9.42
N ALA A 120 -12.43 -3.28 9.37
CA ALA A 120 -11.12 -3.90 9.47
C ALA A 120 -10.14 -3.52 8.35
N THR A 121 -10.63 -3.02 7.20
CA THR A 121 -9.77 -2.67 6.05
C THR A 121 -8.75 -1.59 6.40
N GLN A 122 -9.05 -0.73 7.36
CA GLN A 122 -8.19 0.37 7.80
C GLN A 122 -6.83 -0.11 8.30
N PHE A 123 -6.78 -1.27 8.99
CA PHE A 123 -5.55 -1.81 9.55
C PHE A 123 -4.54 -2.25 8.49
N PHE A 124 -5.00 -2.55 7.27
CA PHE A 124 -4.13 -2.93 6.15
C PHE A 124 -3.54 -1.74 5.41
N SER A 125 -4.09 -0.53 5.61
CA SER A 125 -3.50 0.70 5.10
C SER A 125 -2.53 1.30 6.09
N SER A 126 -3.03 1.84 7.20
CA SER A 126 -2.17 2.42 8.23
C SER A 126 -2.85 2.43 9.59
N VAL A 127 -2.05 2.30 10.64
CA VAL A 127 -2.48 2.41 12.03
C VAL A 127 -1.73 3.56 12.69
N PRO A 128 -2.43 4.53 13.30
CA PRO A 128 -1.77 5.62 14.01
C PRO A 128 -0.76 5.11 15.04
N PHE A 129 0.44 5.69 15.07
CA PHE A 129 1.56 5.24 15.90
C PHE A 129 1.95 3.78 15.70
N GLY A 130 1.61 3.22 14.52
CA GLY A 130 1.77 1.81 14.19
C GLY A 130 3.16 1.42 13.69
N MET A 131 3.17 0.46 12.77
CA MET A 131 4.38 -0.06 12.14
C MET A 131 4.82 0.84 10.97
N ASN A 132 6.14 0.95 10.75
CA ASN A 132 6.69 1.60 9.58
C ASN A 132 6.55 0.73 8.31
N ALA A 133 6.96 1.25 7.15
CA ALA A 133 6.82 0.58 5.86
C ALA A 133 7.45 -0.82 5.82
N GLN A 134 8.64 -1.00 6.41
CA GLN A 134 9.32 -2.28 6.45
C GLN A 134 8.61 -3.27 7.37
N GLN A 135 8.16 -2.81 8.54
CA GLN A 135 7.48 -3.64 9.52
C GLN A 135 6.10 -4.10 9.04
N VAL A 136 5.32 -3.19 8.42
CA VAL A 136 4.01 -3.56 7.87
C VAL A 136 4.15 -4.51 6.68
N SER A 137 5.16 -4.32 5.82
CA SER A 137 5.47 -5.27 4.75
C SER A 137 5.83 -6.65 5.30
N ALA A 138 6.63 -6.71 6.38
CA ALA A 138 6.97 -7.96 7.03
C ALA A 138 5.75 -8.65 7.65
N TRP A 139 4.83 -7.89 8.24
CA TRP A 139 3.56 -8.43 8.73
C TRP A 139 2.69 -9.00 7.61
N LEU A 140 2.53 -8.25 6.51
CA LEU A 140 1.73 -8.70 5.38
C LEU A 140 2.30 -9.96 4.72
N TYR A 141 3.60 -9.99 4.41
CA TYR A 141 4.19 -11.10 3.65
C TYR A 141 4.68 -12.29 4.49
N SER A 142 4.89 -12.11 5.79
CA SER A 142 5.49 -13.15 6.66
C SER A 142 4.83 -13.28 8.03
N GLY A 143 3.90 -12.38 8.37
CA GLY A 143 3.24 -12.35 9.67
C GLY A 143 1.75 -12.73 9.65
N GLY A 144 1.23 -13.23 8.52
CA GLY A 144 -0.16 -13.63 8.37
C GLY A 144 -1.13 -12.48 8.06
N GLY A 145 -0.62 -11.27 7.82
CA GLY A 145 -1.46 -10.10 7.55
C GLY A 145 -2.15 -10.17 6.20
N LEU A 146 -1.49 -10.71 5.17
CA LEU A 146 -2.07 -10.81 3.83
C LEU A 146 -3.20 -11.85 3.79
N GLU A 147 -3.03 -12.97 4.45
CA GLU A 147 -4.05 -14.01 4.58
C GLU A 147 -5.31 -13.45 5.27
N LEU A 148 -5.14 -12.70 6.36
CA LEU A 148 -6.27 -12.02 7.02
C LEU A 148 -6.92 -11.00 6.10
N TRP A 149 -6.15 -10.25 5.32
CA TRP A 149 -6.71 -9.30 4.37
C TRP A 149 -7.53 -9.98 3.27
N GLU A 150 -7.03 -11.09 2.74
CA GLU A 150 -7.77 -11.92 1.78
C GLU A 150 -9.08 -12.46 2.40
N GLU A 151 -9.07 -12.89 3.67
CA GLU A 151 -10.27 -13.34 4.39
C GLU A 151 -11.32 -12.21 4.51
N ILE A 152 -10.90 -11.00 4.90
CA ILE A 152 -11.80 -9.84 5.04
C ILE A 152 -12.42 -9.42 3.69
N TYR A 153 -11.67 -9.57 2.60
CA TYR A 153 -12.13 -9.18 1.27
C TYR A 153 -12.95 -10.26 0.54
N ALA A 154 -12.81 -11.52 0.95
CA ALA A 154 -13.49 -12.66 0.31
C ALA A 154 -15.02 -12.53 0.22
N PRO A 155 -15.76 -12.06 1.26
CA PRO A 155 -17.21 -11.87 1.19
C PRO A 155 -17.64 -10.85 0.13
N PHE A 156 -16.74 -9.94 -0.29
CA PHE A 156 -16.99 -8.92 -1.30
C PHE A 156 -16.55 -9.36 -2.70
N ASN A 157 -16.19 -10.63 -2.90
CA ASN A 157 -15.64 -11.15 -4.16
C ASN A 157 -14.37 -10.41 -4.60
N LEU A 158 -13.49 -10.09 -3.66
CA LEU A 158 -12.24 -9.35 -3.89
C LEU A 158 -11.03 -10.13 -3.40
N ILE A 159 -9.90 -9.91 -4.06
CA ILE A 159 -8.55 -10.33 -3.63
C ILE A 159 -7.70 -9.07 -3.50
N PRO A 160 -7.21 -8.74 -2.29
CA PRO A 160 -6.30 -7.62 -2.09
C PRO A 160 -4.84 -8.03 -2.31
N MET A 161 -4.02 -7.08 -2.73
CA MET A 161 -2.57 -7.21 -2.83
C MET A 161 -1.92 -5.89 -2.45
N PRO A 162 -0.85 -5.86 -1.64
CA PRO A 162 -0.05 -4.66 -1.49
C PRO A 162 0.49 -4.22 -2.86
N ALA A 163 0.30 -2.96 -3.22
CA ALA A 163 0.72 -2.41 -4.52
C ALA A 163 1.43 -1.06 -4.42
N GLY A 164 1.73 -0.63 -3.20
CA GLY A 164 2.55 0.53 -2.89
C GLY A 164 2.71 0.70 -1.39
N ASN A 165 3.67 1.54 -1.01
CA ASN A 165 3.81 2.06 0.34
C ASN A 165 4.37 3.49 0.27
N THR A 166 3.75 4.42 0.99
CA THR A 166 4.17 5.83 0.96
C THR A 166 5.42 6.11 1.79
N GLY A 167 5.86 5.15 2.60
CA GLY A 167 6.84 5.42 3.64
C GLY A 167 6.24 6.26 4.77
N PHE A 168 7.11 6.89 5.56
CA PHE A 168 6.71 7.74 6.65
C PHE A 168 6.14 9.06 6.12
N GLN A 169 4.96 9.45 6.58
CA GLN A 169 4.29 10.65 6.10
C GLN A 169 4.54 11.87 6.99
N MET A 170 4.13 13.04 6.49
CA MET A 170 4.07 14.27 7.27
C MET A 170 2.75 14.36 8.05
N GLY A 171 2.76 15.15 9.12
CA GLY A 171 1.59 15.34 9.98
C GLY A 171 0.48 16.19 9.37
N GLY A 172 0.79 16.88 8.27
CA GLY A 172 -0.17 17.62 7.47
C GLY A 172 0.01 19.13 7.45
N TRP A 173 -0.87 19.78 6.71
CA TRP A 173 -0.94 21.21 6.46
C TRP A 173 -2.04 21.85 7.30
N PHE A 174 -1.70 22.94 7.97
CA PHE A 174 -2.62 23.63 8.87
C PHE A 174 -2.62 25.14 8.56
N ARG A 175 -3.79 25.75 8.59
CA ARG A 175 -3.95 27.21 8.42
C ARG A 175 -3.66 27.95 9.73
N LYS A 176 -3.66 27.26 10.86
CA LYS A 176 -3.34 27.78 12.19
C LYS A 176 -2.30 26.89 12.88
N GLU A 177 -1.56 27.45 13.80
CA GLU A 177 -0.64 26.67 14.62
C GLU A 177 -1.37 25.75 15.58
N ILE A 178 -0.76 24.59 15.82
CA ILE A 178 -1.19 23.58 16.80
C ILE A 178 -0.13 23.56 17.91
N ASN A 179 -0.42 24.20 19.00
CA ASN A 179 0.48 24.31 20.17
C ASN A 179 0.05 23.37 21.30
N THR A 180 -1.23 23.07 21.39
CA THR A 180 -1.84 22.21 22.41
C THR A 180 -2.89 21.30 21.76
N ALA A 181 -3.33 20.26 22.47
CA ALA A 181 -4.43 19.40 22.00
C ALA A 181 -5.76 20.15 21.88
N ASP A 182 -5.96 21.27 22.63
CA ASP A 182 -7.16 22.09 22.56
C ASP A 182 -7.29 22.81 21.21
N ASP A 183 -6.19 23.04 20.49
CA ASP A 183 -6.20 23.64 19.15
C ASP A 183 -6.84 22.71 18.09
N LEU A 184 -7.05 21.44 18.43
CA LEU A 184 -7.78 20.48 17.60
C LEU A 184 -9.30 20.58 17.77
N GLN A 185 -9.79 21.28 18.79
CA GLN A 185 -11.23 21.47 19.02
C GLN A 185 -11.86 22.30 17.88
N GLY A 186 -12.88 21.74 17.25
CA GLY A 186 -13.56 22.37 16.12
C GLY A 186 -12.76 22.40 14.81
N LEU A 187 -11.54 21.83 14.76
CA LEU A 187 -10.73 21.72 13.55
C LEU A 187 -11.47 20.89 12.50
N LYS A 188 -11.61 21.41 11.29
CA LYS A 188 -12.12 20.67 10.14
C LYS A 188 -10.92 20.18 9.33
N MET A 189 -10.64 18.88 9.39
CA MET A 189 -9.50 18.29 8.72
C MET A 189 -9.90 17.24 7.69
N ARG A 190 -9.33 17.32 6.49
CA ARG A 190 -9.37 16.20 5.56
C ARG A 190 -8.32 15.20 6.03
N ILE A 191 -8.78 14.04 6.48
CA ILE A 191 -7.94 12.93 6.94
C ILE A 191 -8.75 11.63 6.88
N PRO A 192 -8.24 10.55 6.23
CA PRO A 192 -8.94 9.27 6.14
C PRO A 192 -8.71 8.37 7.35
N GLY A 193 -9.45 7.25 7.37
CA GLY A 193 -9.18 6.11 8.22
C GLY A 193 -9.18 6.42 9.71
N LEU A 194 -8.42 5.61 10.46
CA LEU A 194 -8.30 5.73 11.92
C LEU A 194 -7.78 7.11 12.36
N GLY A 195 -6.91 7.76 11.56
CA GLY A 195 -6.47 9.13 11.84
C GLY A 195 -7.65 10.12 11.91
N GLY A 196 -8.63 9.95 11.04
CA GLY A 196 -9.85 10.74 11.06
C GLY A 196 -10.69 10.54 12.33
N ASP A 197 -10.79 9.31 12.79
CA ASP A 197 -11.52 9.01 14.03
C ASP A 197 -10.80 9.57 15.26
N VAL A 198 -9.46 9.58 15.25
CA VAL A 198 -8.66 10.25 16.30
C VAL A 198 -8.91 11.76 16.32
N ILE A 199 -8.97 12.43 15.16
CA ILE A 199 -9.32 13.86 15.09
C ILE A 199 -10.74 14.13 15.61
N LYS A 200 -11.72 13.29 15.27
CA LYS A 200 -13.08 13.38 15.85
C LYS A 200 -13.05 13.21 17.36
N ARG A 201 -12.29 12.27 17.87
CA ARG A 201 -12.13 12.04 19.33
C ARG A 201 -11.47 13.22 20.03
N ALA A 202 -10.58 13.94 19.33
CA ALA A 202 -9.98 15.19 19.81
C ALA A 202 -10.91 16.40 19.74
N GLY A 203 -12.18 16.24 19.32
CA GLY A 203 -13.17 17.32 19.22
C GLY A 203 -13.17 18.07 17.88
N GLY A 204 -12.40 17.62 16.91
CA GLY A 204 -12.46 18.10 15.53
C GLY A 204 -13.49 17.37 14.68
N SER A 205 -13.49 17.63 13.38
CA SER A 205 -14.26 16.90 12.37
C SER A 205 -13.33 16.40 11.27
N ALA A 206 -13.46 15.12 10.91
CA ALA A 206 -12.74 14.50 9.83
C ALA A 206 -13.64 14.38 8.58
N ILE A 207 -13.10 14.78 7.44
CA ILE A 207 -13.78 14.78 6.16
C ILE A 207 -12.95 13.94 5.20
N LEU A 208 -13.56 12.94 4.57
CA LEU A 208 -12.97 12.22 3.46
C LEU A 208 -13.45 12.86 2.16
N SER A 209 -12.52 13.34 1.35
CA SER A 209 -12.80 13.84 0.00
C SER A 209 -11.79 13.28 -1.00
N PRO A 210 -12.20 13.16 -2.28
CA PRO A 210 -11.29 12.78 -3.35
C PRO A 210 -10.10 13.73 -3.45
N VAL A 211 -8.94 13.20 -3.88
CA VAL A 211 -7.69 13.98 -3.95
C VAL A 211 -7.81 15.27 -4.76
N GLY A 212 -8.58 15.26 -5.86
CA GLY A 212 -8.77 16.42 -6.72
C GLY A 212 -9.50 17.60 -6.08
N GLU A 213 -10.16 17.39 -4.92
CA GLU A 213 -10.92 18.42 -4.20
C GLU A 213 -10.14 19.03 -3.03
N ILE A 214 -9.05 18.40 -2.58
CA ILE A 214 -8.38 18.75 -1.33
C ILE A 214 -7.86 20.19 -1.36
N TYR A 215 -7.12 20.57 -2.42
CA TYR A 215 -6.57 21.93 -2.55
C TYR A 215 -7.67 22.99 -2.49
N THR A 216 -8.72 22.82 -3.29
CA THR A 216 -9.83 23.78 -3.37
C THR A 216 -10.56 23.90 -2.02
N ASN A 217 -10.77 22.78 -1.32
CA ASN A 217 -11.41 22.78 -0.02
C ASN A 217 -10.56 23.49 1.04
N LEU A 218 -9.24 23.31 1.01
CA LEU A 218 -8.30 23.99 1.90
C LEU A 218 -8.21 25.48 1.57
N GLU A 219 -8.08 25.85 0.29
CA GLU A 219 -8.02 27.25 -0.15
C GLU A 219 -9.25 28.04 0.21
N ARG A 220 -10.45 27.47 0.00
CA ARG A 220 -11.73 28.12 0.31
C ARG A 220 -12.11 28.08 1.80
N GLY A 221 -11.35 27.39 2.65
CA GLY A 221 -11.65 27.25 4.08
C GLY A 221 -12.83 26.34 4.39
N VAL A 222 -13.20 25.45 3.48
CA VAL A 222 -14.14 24.36 3.76
C VAL A 222 -13.52 23.42 4.79
N ILE A 223 -12.20 23.21 4.69
CA ILE A 223 -11.35 22.55 5.67
C ILE A 223 -10.28 23.53 6.19
N ASP A 224 -9.87 23.35 7.45
CA ASP A 224 -8.83 24.13 8.12
C ASP A 224 -7.45 23.49 8.02
N ALA A 225 -7.43 22.17 7.77
CA ALA A 225 -6.23 21.36 7.67
C ALA A 225 -6.44 20.18 6.72
N THR A 226 -5.34 19.65 6.21
CA THR A 226 -5.31 18.39 5.47
C THR A 226 -4.00 17.67 5.74
N GLU A 227 -4.05 16.35 5.77
CA GLU A 227 -2.89 15.52 5.48
C GLU A 227 -2.96 15.04 4.01
N TRP A 228 -1.81 14.58 3.49
CA TRP A 228 -1.79 13.87 2.22
C TRP A 228 -0.73 12.77 2.25
N ILE A 229 0.53 13.09 1.96
CA ILE A 229 1.60 12.09 2.04
C ILE A 229 2.87 12.74 2.59
N GLY A 230 3.54 13.54 1.76
CA GLY A 230 4.85 14.08 2.10
C GLY A 230 5.31 15.15 1.11
N PRO A 231 6.50 15.72 1.34
CA PRO A 231 6.93 16.95 0.69
C PRO A 231 6.85 16.94 -0.84
N TYR A 232 7.17 15.84 -1.49
CA TYR A 232 7.12 15.75 -2.96
C TYR A 232 5.70 15.94 -3.49
N HIS A 233 4.76 15.11 -3.04
CA HIS A 233 3.37 15.23 -3.47
C HIS A 233 2.73 16.52 -3.03
N ASP A 234 2.95 16.92 -1.78
CA ASP A 234 2.33 18.09 -1.17
C ASP A 234 2.75 19.38 -1.87
N TYR A 235 4.01 19.45 -2.32
CA TYR A 235 4.50 20.54 -3.17
C TYR A 235 3.74 20.58 -4.51
N LEU A 236 3.63 19.45 -5.21
CA LEU A 236 2.94 19.36 -6.50
C LEU A 236 1.44 19.64 -6.39
N MET A 237 0.82 19.29 -5.26
CA MET A 237 -0.57 19.62 -4.96
C MET A 237 -0.76 21.09 -4.58
N GLY A 238 0.32 21.83 -4.29
CA GLY A 238 0.28 23.25 -4.02
C GLY A 238 -0.29 23.62 -2.65
N PHE A 239 -0.33 22.73 -1.68
CA PHE A 239 -0.96 22.95 -0.36
C PHE A 239 -0.32 24.13 0.38
N TYR A 240 0.98 24.39 0.19
CA TYR A 240 1.69 25.54 0.76
C TYR A 240 1.10 26.91 0.40
N ARG A 241 0.34 27.00 -0.71
CA ARG A 241 -0.35 28.23 -1.10
C ARG A 241 -1.61 28.50 -0.29
N ALA A 242 -2.21 27.44 0.27
CA ALA A 242 -3.48 27.50 1.01
C ALA A 242 -3.28 27.40 2.54
N ALA A 243 -2.17 26.81 3.00
CA ALA A 243 -1.83 26.67 4.42
C ALA A 243 -0.32 26.83 4.60
N GLN A 244 0.10 27.53 5.65
CA GLN A 244 1.50 27.91 5.86
C GLN A 244 2.26 27.02 6.85
N TYR A 245 1.57 26.29 7.70
CA TYR A 245 2.18 25.44 8.73
C TYR A 245 2.20 24.00 8.28
N TYR A 246 3.40 23.41 8.18
CA TYR A 246 3.61 22.03 7.76
C TYR A 246 4.17 21.23 8.92
N TYR A 247 3.37 20.32 9.44
CA TYR A 247 3.68 19.59 10.67
C TYR A 247 4.31 18.23 10.43
N TYR A 248 5.17 17.84 11.39
CA TYR A 248 5.76 16.51 11.52
C TYR A 248 5.83 16.09 12.99
N PRO A 249 5.95 14.78 13.30
CA PRO A 249 5.88 13.63 12.41
C PRO A 249 4.42 13.30 11.99
N GLY A 250 4.27 12.49 10.93
CA GLY A 250 3.00 11.91 10.50
C GLY A 250 2.55 10.78 11.44
N TRP A 251 2.04 11.14 12.59
CA TRP A 251 1.65 10.24 13.66
C TRP A 251 0.57 9.23 13.24
N HIS A 252 -0.26 9.59 12.28
CA HIS A 252 -1.39 8.81 11.78
C HIS A 252 -0.98 7.76 10.74
N GLU A 253 0.07 8.01 9.97
CA GLU A 253 0.48 7.17 8.86
C GLU A 253 2.01 6.96 8.80
N PRO A 254 2.57 6.11 9.66
CA PRO A 254 4.02 5.83 9.68
C PRO A 254 4.49 4.93 8.53
N GLY A 255 3.57 4.34 7.74
CA GLY A 255 3.90 3.49 6.60
C GLY A 255 2.63 3.01 5.90
N THR A 256 2.03 3.86 5.06
CA THR A 256 0.74 3.58 4.46
C THR A 256 0.85 2.71 3.23
N VAL A 257 0.19 1.56 3.29
CA VAL A 257 0.08 0.63 2.16
C VAL A 257 -1.03 1.09 1.23
N THR A 258 -0.71 1.18 -0.06
CA THR A 258 -1.71 1.23 -1.12
C THR A 258 -1.97 -0.16 -1.67
N GLU A 259 -3.17 -0.38 -2.16
CA GLU A 259 -3.63 -1.69 -2.59
C GLU A 259 -3.92 -1.78 -4.08
N LEU A 260 -3.74 -2.98 -4.61
CA LEU A 260 -4.42 -3.48 -5.79
C LEU A 260 -5.52 -4.44 -5.30
N MET A 261 -6.78 -4.12 -5.54
CA MET A 261 -7.89 -5.07 -5.36
C MET A 261 -8.28 -5.65 -6.70
N VAL A 262 -8.56 -6.95 -6.73
CA VAL A 262 -8.92 -7.68 -7.95
C VAL A 262 -10.24 -8.40 -7.72
N ASN A 263 -11.15 -8.37 -8.70
CA ASN A 263 -12.34 -9.18 -8.67
C ASN A 263 -11.97 -10.66 -8.61
N LYS A 264 -12.39 -11.36 -7.54
CA LYS A 264 -11.97 -12.73 -7.26
C LYS A 264 -12.39 -13.70 -8.36
N SER A 265 -13.63 -13.60 -8.83
CA SER A 265 -14.13 -14.47 -9.88
C SER A 265 -13.34 -14.32 -11.18
N ALA A 266 -13.05 -13.08 -11.58
CA ALA A 266 -12.23 -12.81 -12.76
C ALA A 266 -10.78 -13.31 -12.58
N PHE A 267 -10.22 -13.18 -11.37
CA PHE A 267 -8.86 -13.63 -11.07
C PHE A 267 -8.75 -15.17 -11.12
N GLU A 268 -9.72 -15.88 -10.57
CA GLU A 268 -9.74 -17.35 -10.55
C GLU A 268 -9.92 -17.97 -11.95
N GLU A 269 -10.50 -17.22 -12.91
CA GLU A 269 -10.58 -17.64 -14.31
C GLU A 269 -9.26 -17.55 -15.07
N LEU A 270 -8.27 -16.81 -14.53
CA LEU A 270 -6.97 -16.67 -15.18
C LEU A 270 -6.13 -17.94 -15.02
N PRO A 271 -5.32 -18.27 -16.03
CA PRO A 271 -4.26 -19.28 -15.87
C PRO A 271 -3.33 -18.91 -14.71
N ALA A 272 -2.84 -19.90 -13.98
CA ALA A 272 -2.00 -19.70 -12.78
C ALA A 272 -0.77 -18.80 -13.03
N TYR A 273 -0.17 -18.85 -14.22
CA TYR A 273 0.96 -18.00 -14.53
C TYR A 273 0.58 -16.52 -14.61
N LEU A 274 -0.62 -16.14 -15.12
CA LEU A 274 -1.09 -14.75 -15.15
C LEU A 274 -1.45 -14.26 -13.74
N GLN A 275 -2.00 -15.12 -12.90
CA GLN A 275 -2.21 -14.80 -11.48
C GLN A 275 -0.87 -14.47 -10.81
N THR A 276 0.19 -15.24 -11.09
CA THR A 276 1.54 -14.99 -10.60
C THR A 276 2.13 -13.68 -11.14
N VAL A 277 1.91 -13.38 -12.42
CA VAL A 277 2.33 -12.12 -13.05
C VAL A 277 1.72 -10.92 -12.34
N ILE A 278 0.41 -10.94 -12.07
CA ILE A 278 -0.28 -9.85 -11.35
C ILE A 278 0.31 -9.67 -9.94
N ARG A 279 0.44 -10.75 -9.17
CA ARG A 279 1.03 -10.71 -7.81
C ARG A 279 2.46 -10.16 -7.83
N THR A 280 3.25 -10.55 -8.83
CA THR A 280 4.64 -10.06 -9.00
C THR A 280 4.68 -8.57 -9.35
N ALA A 281 3.79 -8.12 -10.24
CA ALA A 281 3.69 -6.70 -10.60
C ALA A 281 3.27 -5.84 -9.39
N ALA A 282 2.33 -6.31 -8.58
CA ALA A 282 1.90 -5.63 -7.35
C ALA A 282 3.05 -5.50 -6.33
N ALA A 283 3.79 -6.58 -6.10
CA ALA A 283 4.97 -6.55 -5.21
C ALA A 283 6.07 -5.61 -5.73
N ARG A 284 6.34 -5.62 -7.05
CA ARG A 284 7.27 -4.68 -7.69
C ARG A 284 6.80 -3.23 -7.51
N SER A 285 5.51 -2.98 -7.68
CA SER A 285 4.91 -1.65 -7.48
C SER A 285 5.11 -1.16 -6.04
N THR A 286 4.92 -2.03 -5.04
CA THR A 286 5.14 -1.69 -3.64
C THR A 286 6.55 -1.18 -3.40
N HIS A 287 7.56 -1.87 -3.93
CA HIS A 287 8.95 -1.45 -3.77
C HIS A 287 9.26 -0.16 -4.54
N TRP A 288 8.73 -0.02 -5.76
CA TRP A 288 8.95 1.17 -6.58
C TRP A 288 8.35 2.43 -5.94
N VAL A 289 7.09 2.36 -5.46
CA VAL A 289 6.40 3.49 -4.82
C VAL A 289 7.17 3.98 -3.59
N LEU A 290 7.59 3.05 -2.71
CA LEU A 290 8.36 3.40 -1.52
C LEU A 290 9.68 4.10 -1.88
N SER A 291 10.39 3.55 -2.88
CA SER A 291 11.68 4.11 -3.32
C SER A 291 11.55 5.51 -3.92
N GLU A 292 10.49 5.76 -4.70
CA GLU A 292 10.25 7.08 -5.31
C GLU A 292 9.91 8.15 -4.27
N PHE A 293 9.08 7.84 -3.27
CA PHE A 293 8.80 8.78 -2.19
C PHE A 293 10.06 9.10 -1.38
N ASP A 294 10.80 8.08 -0.97
CA ASP A 294 12.00 8.23 -0.16
C ASP A 294 13.09 9.04 -0.89
N ALA A 295 13.27 8.79 -2.18
CA ALA A 295 14.24 9.51 -2.99
C ALA A 295 13.91 11.00 -3.20
N ARG A 296 12.63 11.38 -3.21
CA ARG A 296 12.21 12.74 -3.60
C ARG A 296 11.84 13.64 -2.43
N ASN A 297 11.36 13.08 -1.32
CA ASN A 297 10.77 13.87 -0.24
C ASN A 297 11.71 14.94 0.32
N ASN A 298 13.00 14.63 0.53
CA ASN A 298 13.91 15.62 1.11
C ASN A 298 14.21 16.78 0.15
N GLU A 299 14.35 16.54 -1.14
CA GLU A 299 14.55 17.61 -2.13
C GLU A 299 13.39 18.62 -2.07
N TYR A 300 12.16 18.10 -2.09
CA TYR A 300 10.97 18.94 -2.08
C TYR A 300 10.67 19.58 -0.73
N LEU A 301 11.09 18.95 0.38
CA LEU A 301 11.06 19.58 1.68
C LEU A 301 11.95 20.84 1.69
N GLN A 302 13.15 20.76 1.11
CA GLN A 302 14.05 21.92 1.02
C GLN A 302 13.45 23.03 0.13
N LYS A 303 12.77 22.70 -0.98
CA LYS A 303 12.05 23.68 -1.80
C LYS A 303 10.94 24.37 -1.00
N LEU A 304 10.09 23.58 -0.31
CA LEU A 304 9.00 24.12 0.52
C LEU A 304 9.52 25.11 1.58
N VAL A 305 10.59 24.77 2.26
CA VAL A 305 11.12 25.59 3.36
C VAL A 305 11.90 26.80 2.83
N ASN A 306 12.79 26.59 1.86
CA ASN A 306 13.76 27.62 1.45
C ASN A 306 13.25 28.52 0.32
N GLU A 307 12.37 28.02 -0.55
CA GLU A 307 11.88 28.76 -1.72
C GLU A 307 10.45 29.28 -1.50
N GLU A 308 9.59 28.51 -0.86
CA GLU A 308 8.17 28.84 -0.68
C GLU A 308 7.85 29.42 0.72
N GLY A 309 8.83 29.47 1.62
CA GLY A 309 8.69 30.07 2.96
C GLY A 309 7.78 29.31 3.91
N VAL A 310 7.58 28.01 3.68
CA VAL A 310 6.75 27.13 4.50
C VAL A 310 7.30 27.05 5.92
N GLN A 311 6.42 27.18 6.89
CA GLN A 311 6.76 27.06 8.29
C GLN A 311 6.70 25.61 8.74
N LEU A 312 7.85 24.93 8.68
CA LEU A 312 7.99 23.58 9.20
C LEU A 312 7.85 23.58 10.72
N ARG A 313 6.98 22.76 11.26
CA ARG A 313 6.67 22.67 12.69
C ARG A 313 6.69 21.21 13.18
N ARG A 314 7.34 21.00 14.31
CA ARG A 314 7.22 19.74 15.04
C ARG A 314 5.99 19.81 15.94
N PHE A 315 5.14 18.78 15.92
CA PHE A 315 4.08 18.69 16.93
C PHE A 315 4.69 18.65 18.34
N PRO A 316 4.15 19.42 19.28
CA PRO A 316 4.55 19.31 20.69
C PRO A 316 4.36 17.88 21.21
N ASP A 317 5.27 17.42 22.07
CA ASP A 317 5.21 16.07 22.65
C ASP A 317 3.91 15.82 23.44
N THR A 318 3.37 16.88 24.06
CA THR A 318 2.07 16.83 24.75
C THR A 318 0.93 16.56 23.79
N VAL A 319 0.94 17.16 22.60
CA VAL A 319 -0.06 16.92 21.54
C VAL A 319 0.06 15.47 21.05
N LEU A 320 1.27 15.01 20.73
CA LEU A 320 1.50 13.64 20.29
C LEU A 320 1.08 12.59 21.34
N THR A 321 1.35 12.86 22.62
CA THR A 321 0.94 11.98 23.73
C THR A 321 -0.59 11.90 23.81
N THR A 322 -1.27 13.02 23.69
CA THR A 322 -2.75 13.09 23.71
C THR A 322 -3.34 12.35 22.50
N LEU A 323 -2.82 12.59 21.29
CA LEU A 323 -3.26 11.90 20.07
C LEU A 323 -3.03 10.40 20.15
N LYS A 324 -1.93 9.96 20.77
CA LYS A 324 -1.68 8.55 21.01
C LYS A 324 -2.72 7.93 21.95
N GLY A 325 -3.07 8.60 23.05
CA GLY A 325 -4.13 8.16 23.95
C GLY A 325 -5.49 8.05 23.22
N TYR A 326 -5.85 9.05 22.42
CA TYR A 326 -7.07 9.00 21.62
C TYR A 326 -7.03 7.88 20.56
N SER A 327 -5.87 7.61 19.97
CA SER A 327 -5.71 6.48 19.05
C SER A 327 -5.99 5.14 19.74
N GLU A 328 -5.48 4.95 20.94
CA GLU A 328 -5.71 3.75 21.74
C GLU A 328 -7.21 3.59 22.10
N GLU A 329 -7.89 4.67 22.46
CA GLU A 329 -9.34 4.67 22.75
C GLU A 329 -10.17 4.35 21.51
N VAL A 330 -9.89 4.99 20.37
CA VAL A 330 -10.60 4.77 19.09
C VAL A 330 -10.47 3.33 18.63
N ILE A 331 -9.25 2.79 18.67
CA ILE A 331 -9.00 1.41 18.27
C ILE A 331 -9.68 0.44 19.24
N ALA A 332 -9.60 0.69 20.55
CA ALA A 332 -10.28 -0.15 21.55
C ALA A 332 -11.78 -0.23 21.30
N GLN A 333 -12.43 0.91 21.01
CA GLN A 333 -13.86 0.95 20.69
C GLN A 333 -14.17 0.19 19.38
N LEU A 334 -13.33 0.32 18.36
CA LEU A 334 -13.52 -0.38 17.09
C LEU A 334 -13.46 -1.90 17.27
N VAL A 335 -12.42 -2.40 17.95
CA VAL A 335 -12.24 -3.85 18.16
C VAL A 335 -13.23 -4.47 19.14
N GLU A 336 -13.88 -3.66 19.98
CA GLU A 336 -14.99 -4.08 20.83
C GLU A 336 -16.26 -4.36 20.03
N THR A 337 -16.50 -3.57 18.98
CA THR A 337 -17.74 -3.58 18.21
C THR A 337 -17.68 -4.38 16.90
N ASP A 338 -16.49 -4.65 16.39
CA ASP A 338 -16.26 -5.33 15.12
C ASP A 338 -15.27 -6.50 15.28
N GLU A 339 -15.75 -7.72 15.06
CA GLU A 339 -14.99 -8.97 15.26
C GLU A 339 -13.79 -9.07 14.32
N ASP A 340 -13.97 -8.68 13.05
CA ASP A 340 -12.91 -8.73 12.07
C ASP A 340 -11.80 -7.73 12.40
N SER A 341 -12.17 -6.52 12.81
CA SER A 341 -11.24 -5.51 13.31
C SER A 341 -10.45 -6.02 14.51
N ARG A 342 -11.09 -6.75 15.41
CA ARG A 342 -10.43 -7.36 16.57
C ARG A 342 -9.38 -8.38 16.14
N ARG A 343 -9.74 -9.34 15.30
CA ARG A 343 -8.85 -10.38 14.78
C ARG A 343 -7.63 -9.79 14.08
N VAL A 344 -7.86 -8.81 13.21
CA VAL A 344 -6.80 -8.15 12.47
C VAL A 344 -5.87 -7.37 13.40
N TYR A 345 -6.43 -6.61 14.35
CA TYR A 345 -5.64 -5.81 15.28
C TYR A 345 -4.84 -6.66 16.27
N GLU A 346 -5.37 -7.79 16.73
CA GLU A 346 -4.64 -8.75 17.55
C GLU A 346 -3.41 -9.30 16.82
N SER A 347 -3.57 -9.70 15.55
CA SER A 347 -2.45 -10.13 14.70
C SER A 347 -1.43 -9.01 14.52
N PHE A 348 -1.88 -7.81 14.14
CA PHE A 348 -1.04 -6.63 13.94
C PHE A 348 -0.21 -6.30 15.19
N THR A 349 -0.85 -6.23 16.36
CA THR A 349 -0.18 -5.87 17.61
C THR A 349 0.77 -6.95 18.12
N SER A 350 0.40 -8.22 17.96
CA SER A 350 1.27 -9.35 18.29
C SER A 350 2.55 -9.31 17.43
N PHE A 351 2.40 -9.13 16.12
CA PHE A 351 3.54 -9.02 15.21
C PHE A 351 4.40 -7.78 15.52
N ARG A 352 3.76 -6.61 15.70
CA ARG A 352 4.46 -5.38 16.08
C ARG A 352 5.30 -5.55 17.33
N LYS A 353 4.78 -6.21 18.37
CA LYS A 353 5.52 -6.48 19.60
C LYS A 353 6.78 -7.31 19.33
N THR A 354 6.69 -8.28 18.43
CA THR A 354 7.82 -9.14 18.06
C THR A 354 8.88 -8.37 17.28
N VAL A 355 8.49 -7.58 16.28
CA VAL A 355 9.44 -6.90 15.39
C VAL A 355 10.06 -5.65 16.02
N SER A 356 9.39 -5.00 16.97
CA SER A 356 9.90 -3.79 17.65
C SER A 356 11.22 -4.03 18.38
N GLY A 357 11.41 -5.20 18.99
CA GLY A 357 12.66 -5.53 19.67
C GLY A 357 13.87 -5.53 18.74
N TRP A 358 13.69 -5.99 17.48
CA TRP A 358 14.75 -5.91 16.47
C TRP A 358 15.02 -4.48 16.03
N THR A 359 13.96 -3.71 15.77
CA THR A 359 14.08 -2.30 15.38
C THR A 359 14.79 -1.47 16.46
N ASP A 360 14.51 -1.71 17.73
CA ASP A 360 15.15 -1.03 18.86
C ASP A 360 16.67 -1.32 18.92
N LEU A 361 17.10 -2.54 18.58
CA LEU A 361 18.51 -2.92 18.57
C LEU A 361 19.24 -2.53 17.28
N GLY A 362 18.53 -2.45 16.17
CA GLY A 362 19.07 -2.14 14.84
C GLY A 362 18.95 -0.67 14.50
N GLU A 363 17.95 -0.34 13.71
CA GLU A 363 17.79 0.98 13.07
C GLU A 363 17.76 2.13 14.05
N LYS A 364 16.97 2.01 15.11
CA LYS A 364 16.81 3.10 16.09
C LYS A 364 18.12 3.47 16.76
N ILE A 365 18.91 2.50 17.22
CA ILE A 365 20.23 2.75 17.83
C ILE A 365 21.21 3.31 16.78
N TYR A 366 21.18 2.75 15.56
CA TYR A 366 22.05 3.22 14.49
C TYR A 366 21.83 4.70 14.18
N TYR A 367 20.58 5.11 13.94
CA TYR A 367 20.27 6.50 13.60
C TYR A 367 20.34 7.47 14.79
N SER A 368 20.08 7.03 16.02
CA SER A 368 20.11 7.92 17.18
C SER A 368 21.49 8.09 17.81
N GLY A 369 22.43 7.19 17.57
CA GLY A 369 23.72 7.19 18.23
C GLY A 369 24.94 7.28 17.32
N ALA A 370 25.01 6.50 16.25
CA ALA A 370 26.21 6.36 15.44
C ALA A 370 26.26 7.34 14.25
N MET A 371 25.11 7.85 13.80
CA MET A 371 24.97 8.68 12.60
C MET A 371 24.28 10.03 12.89
N GLY A 372 23.91 10.28 14.15
CA GLY A 372 23.26 11.54 14.59
C GLY A 372 24.22 12.64 14.98
#